data_9ec6e20756c5cc6dd8ce622d8b15b9ba
#
_entry.id   9ec6e20756c5cc6dd8ce622d8b15b9ba
#
_cell.length_a   1.000
_cell.length_b   1.000
_cell.length_c   1.000
_cell.angle_alpha   90.00
_cell.angle_beta   90.00
_cell.angle_gamma   90.00
#
_symmetry.space_group_name_H-M   'P 1'
#
loop_
_entity.id
_entity.type
_entity.pdbx_description
1 polymer ?
#
loop_
_entity_poly.entity_id
_entity_poly.type
_entity_poly.pdbx_seq_one_letter_code
_entity_poly.pdbx_strand_id
1 'polypeptide(L)'
;MDGSAHPNPGKGGFAVVELDDDNRVKFCHQEQFEYTTNNEMELRACLYALIYYGHRYHLFVPIVYCDSVYAINTLTNWKNNWKRNGWIKSDKKIPENLTIIQKYDIIEEKGYQIELRKIEGHKGILGNELADALATGRMTEQEVMRKYG
;
A
#
# COMPACT_ATOMS: atom_id res chain seq x y z
N MET A 1 3.92 2.66 4.40
CA MET A 1 4.06 1.67 3.32
C MET A 1 4.47 2.34 2.02
N ASP A 2 5.01 1.59 1.10
CA ASP A 2 5.53 2.11 -0.16
C ASP A 2 5.47 1.04 -1.23
N GLY A 3 5.41 1.46 -2.50
CA GLY A 3 5.48 0.58 -3.65
C GLY A 3 6.16 1.29 -4.79
N SER A 4 7.06 0.60 -5.49
CA SER A 4 7.82 1.21 -6.58
C SER A 4 8.27 0.18 -7.61
N ALA A 5 8.52 0.66 -8.83
CA ALA A 5 9.17 -0.12 -9.88
C ALA A 5 10.24 0.74 -10.54
N HIS A 6 11.40 0.15 -10.83
CA HIS A 6 12.49 0.88 -11.45
C HIS A 6 13.27 -0.04 -12.40
N PRO A 7 13.26 0.23 -13.73
CA PRO A 7 12.47 1.30 -14.38
C PRO A 7 10.96 1.05 -14.25
N ASN A 8 10.15 2.04 -14.59
CA ASN A 8 8.69 1.92 -14.50
C ASN A 8 8.09 1.91 -15.92
N PRO A 9 7.61 0.77 -16.48
CA PRO A 9 7.52 -0.54 -15.82
C PRO A 9 8.84 -1.29 -15.79
N GLY A 10 8.95 -2.21 -14.83
CA GLY A 10 10.14 -3.03 -14.67
C GLY A 10 10.14 -3.77 -13.35
N LYS A 11 11.32 -4.09 -12.86
CA LYS A 11 11.46 -4.76 -11.57
C LYS A 11 11.01 -3.84 -10.44
N GLY A 12 10.25 -4.38 -9.49
CA GLY A 12 9.74 -3.57 -8.40
C GLY A 12 9.32 -4.37 -7.20
N GLY A 13 8.71 -3.69 -6.25
CA GLY A 13 8.24 -4.30 -5.03
C GLY A 13 7.40 -3.37 -4.18
N PHE A 14 6.84 -3.91 -3.12
CA PHE A 14 6.13 -3.10 -2.12
C PHE A 14 6.54 -3.52 -0.71
N ALA A 15 6.25 -2.65 0.25
CA ALA A 15 6.55 -2.91 1.64
C ALA A 15 5.57 -2.21 2.58
N VAL A 16 5.38 -2.84 3.74
CA VAL A 16 4.62 -2.29 4.85
C VAL A 16 5.51 -2.34 6.09
N VAL A 17 5.54 -1.26 6.86
CA VAL A 17 6.35 -1.17 8.09
C VAL A 17 5.47 -0.63 9.21
N GLU A 18 5.50 -1.31 10.34
CA GLU A 18 4.83 -0.87 11.57
C GLU A 18 5.87 -0.47 12.60
N LEU A 19 5.78 0.75 13.11
CA LEU A 19 6.65 1.25 14.17
C LEU A 19 5.87 1.37 15.48
N ASP A 20 6.57 1.17 16.61
CA ASP A 20 6.02 1.52 17.91
C ASP A 20 6.33 2.99 18.26
N ASP A 21 5.92 3.42 19.46
CA ASP A 21 6.10 4.80 19.92
C ASP A 21 7.57 5.18 20.09
N ASP A 22 8.46 4.20 20.22
CA ASP A 22 9.90 4.41 20.36
C ASP A 22 10.64 4.30 19.01
N ASN A 23 9.90 4.30 17.91
CA ASN A 23 10.44 4.16 16.54
C ASN A 23 11.17 2.84 16.31
N ARG A 24 10.78 1.79 17.03
CA ARG A 24 11.24 0.43 16.75
C ARG A 24 10.28 -0.26 15.81
N VAL A 25 10.82 -1.04 14.89
CA VAL A 25 10.00 -1.82 13.95
C VAL A 25 9.39 -3.01 14.67
N LYS A 26 8.06 -3.04 14.75
CA LYS A 26 7.32 -4.16 15.30
C LYS A 26 6.99 -5.21 14.26
N PHE A 27 6.82 -4.80 13.02
CA PHE A 27 6.49 -5.67 11.92
C PHE A 27 6.91 -5.02 10.62
N CYS A 28 7.40 -5.82 9.69
CA CYS A 28 7.60 -5.37 8.32
C CYS A 28 7.37 -6.53 7.36
N HIS A 29 6.98 -6.19 6.14
CA HIS A 29 6.73 -7.14 5.07
C HIS A 29 7.17 -6.53 3.76
N GLN A 30 7.83 -7.34 2.92
CA GLN A 30 8.22 -6.92 1.56
C GLN A 30 7.90 -8.03 0.57
N GLU A 31 7.55 -7.62 -0.65
CA GLU A 31 7.42 -8.54 -1.79
C GLU A 31 8.09 -7.90 -2.99
N GLN A 32 8.79 -8.72 -3.77
CA GLN A 32 9.51 -8.31 -4.95
C GLN A 32 8.91 -8.97 -6.19
N PHE A 33 8.87 -8.23 -7.29
CA PHE A 33 8.28 -8.66 -8.55
C PHE A 33 9.27 -8.40 -9.69
N GLU A 34 9.35 -9.34 -10.64
CA GLU A 34 10.26 -9.20 -11.78
C GLU A 34 9.81 -8.15 -12.76
N TYR A 35 8.48 -7.96 -12.91
CA TYR A 35 7.93 -6.97 -13.84
C TYR A 35 6.62 -6.42 -13.31
N THR A 36 6.59 -5.11 -13.06
CA THR A 36 5.44 -4.44 -12.47
C THR A 36 5.49 -2.93 -12.75
N THR A 37 4.57 -2.18 -12.17
CA THR A 37 4.54 -0.72 -12.25
C THR A 37 4.48 -0.10 -10.86
N ASN A 38 4.84 1.18 -10.76
CA ASN A 38 4.71 1.94 -9.51
C ASN A 38 3.27 1.83 -8.97
N ASN A 39 2.29 2.08 -9.83
CA ASN A 39 0.88 2.09 -9.43
C ASN A 39 0.40 0.74 -8.93
N GLU A 40 0.80 -0.35 -9.60
CA GLU A 40 0.46 -1.69 -9.15
C GLU A 40 1.04 -1.97 -7.77
N MET A 41 2.29 -1.62 -7.54
CA MET A 41 2.95 -1.87 -6.26
C MET A 41 2.34 -1.05 -5.12
N GLU A 42 1.98 0.20 -5.39
CA GLU A 42 1.29 1.05 -4.41
C GLU A 42 -0.07 0.45 -4.02
N LEU A 43 -0.84 -0.03 -4.99
CA LEU A 43 -2.13 -0.66 -4.71
C LEU A 43 -1.98 -1.98 -3.97
N ARG A 44 -0.96 -2.77 -4.31
CA ARG A 44 -0.70 -4.04 -3.59
C ARG A 44 -0.29 -3.80 -2.15
N ALA A 45 0.48 -2.75 -1.88
CA ALA A 45 0.82 -2.37 -0.51
C ALA A 45 -0.44 -2.03 0.29
N CYS A 46 -1.36 -1.25 -0.30
CA CYS A 46 -2.63 -0.92 0.34
C CYS A 46 -3.49 -2.15 0.60
N LEU A 47 -3.56 -3.06 -0.36
CA LEU A 47 -4.32 -4.30 -0.21
C LEU A 47 -3.75 -5.17 0.93
N TYR A 48 -2.43 -5.30 0.98
CA TYR A 48 -1.78 -6.04 2.05
C TYR A 48 -2.10 -5.42 3.41
N ALA A 49 -2.00 -4.10 3.52
CA ALA A 49 -2.30 -3.40 4.77
C ALA A 49 -3.76 -3.59 5.19
N LEU A 50 -4.70 -3.56 4.24
CA LEU A 50 -6.11 -3.79 4.53
C LEU A 50 -6.34 -5.18 5.09
N ILE A 51 -5.76 -6.20 4.47
CA ILE A 51 -5.94 -7.59 4.90
C ILE A 51 -5.29 -7.83 6.26
N TYR A 52 -4.10 -7.30 6.47
CA TYR A 52 -3.35 -7.54 7.69
C TYR A 52 -3.90 -6.75 8.87
N TYR A 53 -4.23 -5.47 8.68
CA TYR A 53 -4.63 -4.58 9.77
C TYR A 53 -6.11 -4.33 9.86
N GLY A 54 -6.85 -4.36 8.77
CA GLY A 54 -8.26 -3.98 8.73
C GLY A 54 -9.17 -4.86 9.56
N HIS A 55 -8.89 -6.15 9.63
CA HIS A 55 -9.62 -7.10 10.46
C HIS A 55 -9.10 -7.11 11.90
N ARG A 56 -7.81 -6.87 12.07
CA ARG A 56 -7.09 -6.99 13.34
C ARG A 56 -7.54 -5.97 14.38
N TYR A 57 -7.98 -4.79 13.93
CA TYR A 57 -8.32 -3.66 14.78
C TYR A 57 -9.78 -3.26 14.62
N HIS A 58 -10.69 -4.22 14.73
CA HIS A 58 -12.13 -4.00 14.48
C HIS A 58 -12.80 -3.01 15.44
N LEU A 59 -12.19 -2.67 16.57
CA LEU A 59 -12.74 -1.68 17.51
C LEU A 59 -12.41 -0.23 17.12
N PHE A 60 -11.44 -0.03 16.23
CA PHE A 60 -11.08 1.27 15.67
C PHE A 60 -10.39 1.06 14.33
N VAL A 61 -10.44 2.09 13.51
CA VAL A 61 -9.89 2.00 12.15
C VAL A 61 -8.39 2.34 12.19
N PRO A 62 -7.52 1.41 11.80
CA PRO A 62 -6.08 1.70 11.73
C PRO A 62 -5.79 2.77 10.67
N ILE A 63 -4.86 3.67 10.98
CA ILE A 63 -4.39 4.68 10.05
C ILE A 63 -3.14 4.15 9.38
N VAL A 64 -3.13 4.15 8.03
CA VAL A 64 -2.01 3.68 7.23
C VAL A 64 -1.52 4.83 6.36
N TYR A 65 -0.25 5.18 6.51
CA TYR A 65 0.34 6.28 5.76
C TYR A 65 0.99 5.79 4.47
N CYS A 66 0.74 6.49 3.37
CA CYS A 66 1.40 6.24 2.10
C CYS A 66 1.62 7.54 1.34
N ASP A 67 2.51 7.50 0.35
CA ASP A 67 2.86 8.70 -0.42
C ASP A 67 2.19 8.73 -1.80
N SER A 68 1.34 7.77 -2.11
CA SER A 68 0.72 7.67 -3.43
C SER A 68 -0.66 8.34 -3.46
N VAL A 69 -0.73 9.51 -4.09
CA VAL A 69 -2.00 10.19 -4.36
C VAL A 69 -2.91 9.31 -5.23
N TYR A 70 -2.32 8.62 -6.22
CA TYR A 70 -3.05 7.69 -7.07
C TYR A 70 -3.74 6.60 -6.25
N ALA A 71 -3.01 5.92 -5.37
CA ALA A 71 -3.57 4.83 -4.58
C ALA A 71 -4.66 5.32 -3.64
N ILE A 72 -4.42 6.44 -2.95
CA ILE A 72 -5.42 7.00 -2.02
C ILE A 72 -6.69 7.38 -2.78
N ASN A 73 -6.58 8.14 -3.87
CA ASN A 73 -7.74 8.56 -4.63
C ASN A 73 -8.48 7.39 -5.26
N THR A 74 -7.75 6.42 -5.78
CA THR A 74 -8.34 5.22 -6.39
C THR A 74 -9.18 4.45 -5.38
N LEU A 75 -8.60 4.17 -4.21
CA LEU A 75 -9.22 3.27 -3.24
C LEU A 75 -10.27 3.96 -2.35
N THR A 76 -10.17 5.26 -2.13
CA THR A 76 -11.10 5.98 -1.26
C THR A 76 -12.22 6.68 -2.03
N ASN A 77 -12.02 6.96 -3.31
CA ASN A 77 -12.95 7.81 -4.07
C ASN A 77 -13.30 7.21 -5.43
N TRP A 78 -12.33 7.09 -6.32
CA TRP A 78 -12.60 6.71 -7.72
C TRP A 78 -13.22 5.34 -7.89
N LYS A 79 -12.80 4.34 -7.11
CA LYS A 79 -13.35 2.98 -7.26
C LYS A 79 -14.86 2.92 -7.00
N ASN A 80 -15.37 3.76 -6.10
CA ASN A 80 -16.80 3.77 -5.81
C ASN A 80 -17.63 4.27 -7.01
N ASN A 81 -17.10 5.28 -7.72
CA ASN A 81 -17.72 5.76 -8.94
C ASN A 81 -17.64 4.72 -10.05
N TRP A 82 -16.49 4.10 -10.22
CA TRP A 82 -16.32 3.04 -11.24
C TRP A 82 -17.23 1.85 -10.96
N LYS A 83 -17.34 1.45 -9.70
CA LYS A 83 -18.22 0.34 -9.30
C LYS A 83 -19.68 0.62 -9.66
N ARG A 84 -20.16 1.84 -9.41
CA ARG A 84 -21.53 2.24 -9.78
C ARG A 84 -21.76 2.20 -11.28
N ASN A 85 -20.73 2.39 -12.08
CA ASN A 85 -20.79 2.43 -13.53
C ASN A 85 -20.36 1.09 -14.19
N GLY A 86 -20.41 -0.01 -13.44
CA GLY A 86 -20.04 -1.33 -13.96
C GLY A 86 -18.56 -1.54 -14.13
N TRP A 87 -17.73 -0.87 -13.30
CA TRP A 87 -16.27 -0.94 -13.33
C TRP A 87 -15.67 -0.38 -14.62
N ILE A 88 -16.25 0.70 -15.09
CA ILE A 88 -15.80 1.43 -16.29
C ILE A 88 -15.59 2.90 -15.91
N LYS A 89 -14.48 3.47 -16.42
CA LYS A 89 -14.17 4.89 -16.21
C LYS A 89 -15.05 5.76 -17.10
N SER A 90 -15.05 7.07 -16.84
CA SER A 90 -15.85 8.03 -17.62
C SER A 90 -15.50 8.06 -19.11
N ASP A 91 -14.27 7.71 -19.47
CA ASP A 91 -13.81 7.63 -20.87
C ASP A 91 -14.14 6.29 -21.53
N LYS A 92 -14.98 5.47 -20.91
CA LYS A 92 -15.39 4.12 -21.37
C LYS A 92 -14.28 3.08 -21.30
N LYS A 93 -13.12 3.39 -20.74
CA LYS A 93 -12.01 2.44 -20.60
C LYS A 93 -12.09 1.69 -19.28
N ILE A 94 -11.55 0.47 -19.28
CA ILE A 94 -11.42 -0.34 -18.07
C ILE A 94 -10.30 0.27 -17.21
N PRO A 95 -10.51 0.47 -15.90
CA PRO A 95 -9.44 0.97 -15.02
C PRO A 95 -8.22 0.07 -15.03
N GLU A 96 -7.03 0.66 -15.01
CA GLU A 96 -5.80 -0.10 -14.81
C GLU A 96 -5.83 -0.75 -13.42
N ASN A 97 -5.20 -1.90 -13.27
CA ASN A 97 -5.12 -2.64 -12.00
C ASN A 97 -6.48 -3.03 -11.44
N LEU A 98 -7.47 -3.22 -12.30
CA LEU A 98 -8.85 -3.49 -11.90
C LEU A 98 -8.96 -4.69 -10.95
N THR A 99 -8.21 -5.76 -11.20
CA THR A 99 -8.26 -6.97 -10.36
C THR A 99 -7.89 -6.66 -8.91
N ILE A 100 -6.86 -5.85 -8.69
CA ILE A 100 -6.43 -5.46 -7.34
C ILE A 100 -7.47 -4.56 -6.70
N ILE A 101 -8.00 -3.61 -7.46
CA ILE A 101 -9.02 -2.66 -6.97
C ILE A 101 -10.30 -3.40 -6.57
N GLN A 102 -10.74 -4.35 -7.38
CA GLN A 102 -11.93 -5.15 -7.06
C GLN A 102 -11.70 -6.04 -5.84
N LYS A 103 -10.51 -6.60 -5.70
CA LYS A 103 -10.18 -7.41 -4.52
C LYS A 103 -10.20 -6.57 -3.25
N TYR A 104 -9.65 -5.36 -3.30
CA TYR A 104 -9.71 -4.42 -2.18
C TYR A 104 -11.18 -4.13 -1.80
N ASP A 105 -12.01 -3.86 -2.78
CA ASP A 105 -13.42 -3.57 -2.57
C ASP A 105 -14.17 -4.75 -1.92
N ILE A 106 -13.92 -5.98 -2.39
CA ILE A 106 -14.52 -7.19 -1.83
C ILE A 106 -14.11 -7.37 -0.36
N ILE A 107 -12.85 -7.13 -0.04
CA ILE A 107 -12.35 -7.24 1.34
C ILE A 107 -13.01 -6.18 2.23
N GLU A 108 -13.17 -4.96 1.74
CA GLU A 108 -13.91 -3.92 2.47
C GLU A 108 -15.36 -4.33 2.74
N GLU A 109 -16.02 -4.95 1.77
CA GLU A 109 -17.40 -5.44 1.94
C GLU A 109 -17.52 -6.49 3.04
N LYS A 110 -16.44 -7.18 3.36
CA LYS A 110 -16.38 -8.14 4.45
C LYS A 110 -16.20 -7.51 5.83
N GLY A 111 -16.12 -6.18 5.89
CA GLY A 111 -15.96 -5.43 7.13
C GLY A 111 -14.53 -5.02 7.45
N TYR A 112 -13.57 -5.32 6.60
CA TYR A 112 -12.19 -4.86 6.77
C TYR A 112 -12.12 -3.36 6.46
N GLN A 113 -11.40 -2.61 7.29
CA GLN A 113 -11.32 -1.17 7.09
C GLN A 113 -9.99 -0.62 7.58
N ILE A 114 -9.36 0.22 6.76
CA ILE A 114 -8.22 1.06 7.15
C ILE A 114 -8.49 2.48 6.65
N GLU A 115 -7.84 3.46 7.28
CA GLU A 115 -7.86 4.84 6.78
C GLU A 115 -6.52 5.13 6.13
N LEU A 116 -6.53 5.43 4.83
CA LEU A 116 -5.32 5.78 4.09
C LEU A 116 -5.08 7.28 4.20
N ARG A 117 -3.90 7.66 4.66
CA ARG A 117 -3.48 9.06 4.77
C ARG A 117 -2.19 9.29 4.01
N LYS A 118 -2.10 10.43 3.35
CA LYS A 118 -0.88 10.82 2.66
C LYS A 118 0.18 11.23 3.69
N ILE A 119 1.43 10.81 3.43
CA ILE A 119 2.57 11.22 4.23
C ILE A 119 2.84 12.70 3.99
N GLU A 120 2.96 13.45 5.07
CA GLU A 120 3.36 14.85 5.02
C GLU A 120 4.85 14.96 5.36
N GLY A 121 5.58 15.84 4.65
CA GLY A 121 6.98 16.12 4.93
C GLY A 121 7.89 14.92 4.80
N HIS A 122 7.90 14.27 3.70
CA HIS A 122 8.48 12.96 3.39
C HIS A 122 9.88 12.67 3.90
N LYS A 123 10.73 13.68 4.09
CA LYS A 123 12.13 13.47 4.44
C LYS A 123 12.30 13.25 5.93
N GLY A 124 13.12 12.27 6.29
CA GLY A 124 13.48 12.01 7.68
C GLY A 124 12.45 11.21 8.46
N ILE A 125 11.37 10.73 7.83
CA ILE A 125 10.40 9.85 8.51
C ILE A 125 10.90 8.42 8.38
N LEU A 126 11.28 7.82 9.50
CA LEU A 126 11.91 6.50 9.52
C LEU A 126 11.04 5.42 8.86
N GLY A 127 9.75 5.36 9.17
CA GLY A 127 8.86 4.36 8.59
C GLY A 127 8.80 4.44 7.06
N ASN A 128 8.75 5.65 6.51
CA ASN A 128 8.74 5.87 5.07
C ASN A 128 10.07 5.48 4.43
N GLU A 129 11.19 5.82 5.06
CA GLU A 129 12.52 5.47 4.56
C GLU A 129 12.74 3.95 4.56
N LEU A 130 12.29 3.26 5.61
CA LEU A 130 12.41 1.80 5.69
C LEU A 130 11.48 1.12 4.69
N ALA A 131 10.26 1.61 4.51
CA ALA A 131 9.35 1.07 3.52
C ALA A 131 9.91 1.22 2.11
N ASP A 132 10.52 2.36 1.79
CA ASP A 132 11.19 2.58 0.51
C ASP A 132 12.37 1.62 0.33
N ALA A 133 13.21 1.46 1.34
CA ALA A 133 14.36 0.55 1.26
C ALA A 133 13.92 -0.90 1.04
N LEU A 134 12.84 -1.33 1.69
CA LEU A 134 12.28 -2.67 1.50
C LEU A 134 11.62 -2.82 0.13
N ALA A 135 10.84 -1.83 -0.31
CA ALA A 135 10.15 -1.88 -1.60
C ALA A 135 11.13 -1.93 -2.76
N THR A 136 12.23 -1.21 -2.67
CA THR A 136 13.28 -1.19 -3.71
C THR A 136 14.25 -2.37 -3.61
N GLY A 137 14.16 -3.18 -2.55
CA GLY A 137 15.06 -4.31 -2.34
C GLY A 137 16.44 -3.93 -1.82
N ARG A 138 16.66 -2.68 -1.42
CA ARG A 138 17.93 -2.24 -0.81
C ARG A 138 18.15 -2.84 0.56
N MET A 139 17.07 -3.20 1.25
CA MET A 139 17.13 -3.91 2.53
C MET A 139 16.20 -5.12 2.50
N THR A 140 16.50 -6.11 3.33
CA THR A 140 15.63 -7.27 3.57
C THR A 140 14.89 -7.07 4.90
N GLU A 141 13.80 -7.83 5.09
CA GLU A 141 13.07 -7.83 6.36
C GLU A 141 14.00 -8.17 7.53
N GLN A 142 14.88 -9.14 7.34
CA GLN A 142 15.84 -9.53 8.37
C GLN A 142 16.77 -8.40 8.76
N GLU A 143 17.30 -7.66 7.78
CA GLU A 143 18.17 -6.53 8.02
C GLU A 143 17.45 -5.42 8.79
N VAL A 144 16.21 -5.12 8.41
CA VAL A 144 15.40 -4.10 9.07
C VAL A 144 15.12 -4.50 10.51
N MET A 145 14.70 -5.75 10.76
CA MET A 145 14.41 -6.22 12.11
C MET A 145 15.66 -6.24 12.99
N ARG A 146 16.81 -6.63 12.43
CA ARG A 146 18.06 -6.65 13.18
C ARG A 146 18.52 -5.25 13.59
N LYS A 147 18.36 -4.27 12.70
CA LYS A 147 18.87 -2.90 12.91
C LYS A 147 17.88 -2.01 13.66
N TYR A 148 16.59 -2.18 13.41
CA TYR A 148 15.55 -1.27 13.91
C TYR A 148 14.46 -1.96 14.75
N GLY A 149 14.52 -3.24 14.84
CA GLY A 149 13.56 -4.02 15.63
C GLY A 149 13.76 -3.98 17.14
#